data_3eb6d72256ea6b2cf1ce2d32ac5b243f
#
_entry.id   3eb6d72256ea6b2cf1ce2d32ac5b243f
#
_cell.length_a   1.000
_cell.length_b   1.000
_cell.length_c   1.000
_cell.angle_alpha   90.00
_cell.angle_beta   90.00
_cell.angle_gamma   90.00
#
_symmetry.space_group_name_H-M   'P 1'
#
loop_
_entity.id
_entity.type
_entity.pdbx_description
1 polymer ?
#
loop_
_entity_poly.entity_id
_entity_poly.type
_entity_poly.pdbx_seq_one_letter_code
_entity_poly.pdbx_strand_id
1 'polypeptide(L)'
;MKTILLKLSGPMQAFGTSSNFETRYTDYYPSKSAIVGMLAASLGYRRDDCRIEKINEIDFAVRVDQKPNLIRDYQIAQKYKTNGTIARNYVTNRYYLEDGIFIVAIGARDELIDELYEALNRPYFQIFMGRRSCPPPADFILNLVEEEPIEALKNLSWQASSYFKRRNKFYKANIYADYDLVEGRKIRKNDRVISFSQKRREFSIRFESESSIDFREEYQTSHDPFEGIKE
;
A
#
# COMPACT_ATOMS: atom_id res chain seq x y z
N MET A 1 -13.94 1.85 18.70
CA MET A 1 -13.20 1.09 17.67
C MET A 1 -11.83 1.71 17.51
N LYS A 2 -10.79 0.90 17.40
CA LYS A 2 -9.42 1.36 17.18
C LYS A 2 -9.04 1.22 15.71
N THR A 3 -8.18 2.11 15.23
CA THR A 3 -7.67 2.10 13.84
C THR A 3 -6.14 2.25 13.84
N ILE A 4 -5.46 1.35 13.13
CA ILE A 4 -4.03 1.46 12.85
C ILE A 4 -3.86 2.27 11.57
N LEU A 5 -3.01 3.30 11.60
CA LEU A 5 -2.61 4.08 10.45
C LEU A 5 -1.20 3.68 10.00
N LEU A 6 -1.09 3.23 8.75
CA LEU A 6 0.18 2.83 8.14
C LEU A 6 0.53 3.77 6.98
N LYS A 7 1.80 4.14 6.88
CA LYS A 7 2.35 4.89 5.75
C LYS A 7 3.13 3.96 4.83
N LEU A 8 2.69 3.84 3.60
CA LEU A 8 3.38 3.12 2.55
C LEU A 8 4.04 4.13 1.64
N SER A 9 5.34 4.29 1.77
CA SER A 9 6.15 5.20 0.97
C SER A 9 7.49 4.56 0.64
N GLY A 10 8.08 4.94 -0.48
CA GLY A 10 9.39 4.43 -0.89
C GLY A 10 9.63 4.67 -2.38
N PRO A 11 10.85 4.46 -2.84
CA PRO A 11 11.22 4.70 -4.24
C PRO A 11 10.45 3.78 -5.20
N MET A 12 10.09 2.58 -4.76
CA MET A 12 9.32 1.62 -5.56
C MET A 12 8.37 0.79 -4.67
N GLN A 13 7.16 0.57 -5.17
CA GLN A 13 6.13 -0.27 -4.57
C GLN A 13 5.38 -1.04 -5.66
N ALA A 14 4.70 -2.15 -5.35
CA ALA A 14 3.90 -2.86 -6.34
C ALA A 14 2.76 -3.66 -5.67
N PHE A 15 1.51 -3.38 -6.04
CA PHE A 15 0.30 -3.94 -5.44
C PHE A 15 -0.60 -4.57 -6.51
N GLY A 16 -0.10 -5.60 -7.20
CA GLY A 16 -0.83 -6.19 -8.32
C GLY A 16 -1.86 -7.22 -7.90
N THR A 17 -3.08 -7.09 -8.40
CA THR A 17 -4.18 -8.05 -8.25
C THR A 17 -4.35 -8.98 -9.46
N SER A 18 -3.81 -8.58 -10.64
CA SER A 18 -3.94 -9.30 -11.92
C SER A 18 -2.60 -9.47 -12.62
N SER A 19 -1.69 -10.31 -12.08
CA SER A 19 -0.36 -10.51 -12.65
C SER A 19 -0.22 -11.87 -13.34
N ASN A 20 0.34 -11.87 -14.56
CA ASN A 20 0.75 -13.06 -15.31
C ASN A 20 2.24 -13.34 -15.12
N PHE A 21 2.73 -14.51 -15.60
CA PHE A 21 4.13 -14.86 -15.47
C PHE A 21 5.06 -13.90 -16.20
N GLU A 22 4.72 -13.51 -17.44
CA GLU A 22 5.54 -12.63 -18.30
C GLU A 22 5.41 -11.16 -17.92
N THR A 23 4.22 -10.73 -17.49
CA THR A 23 3.95 -9.36 -17.12
C THR A 23 3.35 -9.28 -15.72
N ARG A 24 4.05 -8.60 -14.82
CA ARG A 24 3.62 -8.38 -13.45
C ARG A 24 3.16 -6.95 -13.29
N TYR A 25 1.86 -6.76 -13.39
CA TYR A 25 1.20 -5.47 -13.21
C TYR A 25 1.20 -5.02 -11.75
N THR A 26 0.86 -3.76 -11.53
CA THR A 26 0.53 -3.17 -10.24
C THR A 26 -0.74 -2.35 -10.39
N ASP A 27 -1.57 -2.35 -9.35
CA ASP A 27 -2.64 -1.37 -9.22
C ASP A 27 -2.03 -0.03 -8.75
N TYR A 28 -2.76 1.08 -8.90
CA TYR A 28 -2.28 2.43 -8.60
C TYR A 28 -2.29 2.78 -7.11
N TYR A 29 -2.78 1.90 -6.26
CA TYR A 29 -2.82 2.02 -4.80
C TYR A 29 -2.79 0.63 -4.15
N PRO A 30 -2.47 0.55 -2.83
CA PRO A 30 -2.43 -0.72 -2.11
C PRO A 30 -3.76 -1.47 -2.14
N SER A 31 -3.73 -2.74 -2.53
CA SER A 31 -4.89 -3.64 -2.47
C SER A 31 -5.08 -4.17 -1.04
N LYS A 32 -6.32 -4.51 -0.66
CA LYS A 32 -6.62 -5.15 0.63
C LYS A 32 -5.82 -6.44 0.80
N SER A 33 -5.70 -7.25 -0.27
CA SER A 33 -4.90 -8.48 -0.23
C SER A 33 -3.41 -8.27 0.09
N ALA A 34 -2.83 -7.15 -0.35
CA ALA A 34 -1.44 -6.83 -0.01
C ALA A 34 -1.30 -6.52 1.48
N ILE A 35 -2.24 -5.76 2.05
CA ILE A 35 -2.26 -5.44 3.49
C ILE A 35 -2.54 -6.69 4.32
N VAL A 36 -3.53 -7.52 3.97
CA VAL A 36 -3.77 -8.82 4.62
C VAL A 36 -2.50 -9.67 4.60
N GLY A 37 -1.77 -9.68 3.48
CA GLY A 37 -0.50 -10.40 3.37
C GLY A 37 0.61 -9.86 4.29
N MET A 38 0.69 -8.53 4.49
CA MET A 38 1.61 -7.91 5.44
C MET A 38 1.25 -8.29 6.89
N LEU A 39 -0.03 -8.19 7.26
CA LEU A 39 -0.52 -8.55 8.59
C LEU A 39 -0.28 -10.03 8.90
N ALA A 40 -0.59 -10.91 7.94
CA ALA A 40 -0.32 -12.34 8.06
C ALA A 40 1.18 -12.64 8.26
N ALA A 41 2.05 -11.94 7.53
CA ALA A 41 3.49 -12.06 7.69
C ALA A 41 3.97 -11.58 9.06
N SER A 42 3.42 -10.48 9.57
CA SER A 42 3.74 -9.96 10.90
C SER A 42 3.33 -10.94 11.99
N LEU A 43 2.17 -11.57 11.87
CA LEU A 43 1.67 -12.61 12.77
C LEU A 43 2.40 -13.97 12.63
N GLY A 44 3.30 -14.13 11.66
CA GLY A 44 4.01 -15.37 11.41
C GLY A 44 3.19 -16.45 10.69
N TYR A 45 2.07 -16.08 10.04
CA TYR A 45 1.25 -17.04 9.30
C TYR A 45 1.92 -17.41 7.97
N ARG A 46 1.98 -18.71 7.69
CA ARG A 46 2.45 -19.20 6.41
C ARG A 46 1.36 -19.10 5.35
N ARG A 47 1.73 -19.20 4.06
CA ARG A 47 0.82 -18.96 2.93
C ARG A 47 -0.38 -19.90 2.84
N ASP A 48 -0.34 -21.03 3.49
CA ASP A 48 -1.38 -22.06 3.56
C ASP A 48 -2.16 -22.04 4.89
N ASP A 49 -1.90 -21.05 5.75
CA ASP A 49 -2.57 -20.92 7.03
C ASP A 49 -4.02 -20.43 6.84
N CYS A 50 -4.99 -21.22 7.31
CA CYS A 50 -6.41 -20.89 7.20
C CYS A 50 -6.83 -19.64 7.99
N ARG A 51 -6.03 -19.22 9.00
CA ARG A 51 -6.30 -18.00 9.78
C ARG A 51 -6.19 -16.73 8.95
N ILE A 52 -5.49 -16.77 7.80
CA ILE A 52 -5.37 -15.63 6.89
C ILE A 52 -6.73 -15.14 6.41
N GLU A 53 -7.67 -16.06 6.17
CA GLU A 53 -9.01 -15.68 5.70
C GLU A 53 -9.74 -14.79 6.72
N LYS A 54 -9.54 -15.01 8.03
CA LYS A 54 -10.14 -14.21 9.09
C LYS A 54 -9.62 -12.76 9.12
N ILE A 55 -8.39 -12.52 8.64
CA ILE A 55 -7.84 -11.16 8.57
C ILE A 55 -8.63 -10.29 7.55
N ASN A 56 -9.37 -10.89 6.61
CA ASN A 56 -10.23 -10.10 5.70
C ASN A 56 -11.40 -9.39 6.42
N GLU A 57 -11.69 -9.75 7.67
CA GLU A 57 -12.75 -9.10 8.47
C GLU A 57 -12.36 -7.69 8.95
N ILE A 58 -11.12 -7.27 8.69
CA ILE A 58 -10.69 -5.89 8.94
C ILE A 58 -11.43 -4.91 8.02
N ASP A 59 -11.75 -3.75 8.53
CA ASP A 59 -12.14 -2.59 7.76
C ASP A 59 -10.91 -1.98 7.11
N PHE A 60 -10.98 -1.75 5.81
CA PHE A 60 -9.84 -1.29 5.02
C PHE A 60 -10.18 -0.01 4.26
N ALA A 61 -9.33 0.99 4.43
CA ALA A 61 -9.34 2.19 3.61
C ALA A 61 -7.91 2.64 3.27
N VAL A 62 -7.74 3.26 2.11
CA VAL A 62 -6.46 3.82 1.66
C VAL A 62 -6.66 5.22 1.09
N ARG A 63 -5.89 6.19 1.57
CA ARG A 63 -5.81 7.56 1.06
C ARG A 63 -4.53 7.73 0.24
N VAL A 64 -4.66 8.30 -0.95
CA VAL A 64 -3.53 8.57 -1.85
C VAL A 64 -3.00 9.96 -1.58
N ASP A 65 -1.99 10.08 -0.73
CA ASP A 65 -1.41 11.37 -0.32
C ASP A 65 -0.47 11.95 -1.38
N GLN A 66 0.19 11.08 -2.14
CA GLN A 66 1.01 11.47 -3.28
C GLN A 66 0.82 10.46 -4.40
N LYS A 67 0.36 10.94 -5.56
CA LYS A 67 0.19 10.08 -6.74
C LYS A 67 1.53 9.52 -7.19
N PRO A 68 1.60 8.19 -7.43
CA PRO A 68 2.80 7.56 -7.94
C PRO A 68 2.96 7.80 -9.45
N ASN A 69 4.20 7.66 -9.92
CA ASN A 69 4.48 7.41 -11.33
C ASN A 69 4.54 5.89 -11.56
N LEU A 70 4.16 5.46 -12.76
CA LEU A 70 4.27 4.06 -13.16
C LEU A 70 5.59 3.85 -13.92
N ILE A 71 6.46 2.98 -13.39
CA ILE A 71 7.70 2.59 -14.05
C ILE A 71 7.67 1.12 -14.44
N ARG A 72 8.38 0.79 -15.53
CA ARG A 72 8.53 -0.57 -16.04
C ARG A 72 9.99 -1.02 -15.93
N ASP A 73 10.19 -2.09 -15.22
CA ASP A 73 11.45 -2.83 -15.16
C ASP A 73 11.40 -3.98 -16.17
N TYR A 74 12.30 -3.94 -17.14
CA TYR A 74 12.45 -4.94 -18.18
C TYR A 74 13.59 -5.88 -17.82
N GLN A 75 13.30 -7.18 -17.74
CA GLN A 75 14.28 -8.18 -17.36
C GLN A 75 14.28 -9.36 -18.33
N ILE A 76 15.46 -9.90 -18.61
CA ILE A 76 15.65 -11.11 -19.39
C ILE A 76 16.12 -12.22 -18.46
N ALA A 77 15.32 -13.29 -18.32
CA ALA A 77 15.72 -14.52 -17.66
C ALA A 77 16.21 -15.54 -18.70
N GLN A 78 17.41 -16.09 -18.51
CA GLN A 78 17.98 -17.07 -19.43
C GLN A 78 17.85 -18.48 -18.87
N LYS A 79 17.36 -19.40 -19.70
CA LYS A 79 17.40 -20.83 -19.41
C LYS A 79 18.58 -21.44 -20.12
N TYR A 80 19.41 -22.16 -19.38
CA TYR A 80 20.59 -22.85 -19.92
C TYR A 80 20.29 -24.34 -20.13
N LYS A 81 20.90 -24.93 -21.15
CA LYS A 81 20.97 -26.39 -21.38
C LYS A 81 22.04 -26.98 -20.44
N THR A 82 22.03 -28.31 -20.30
CA THR A 82 23.01 -29.05 -19.48
C THR A 82 24.46 -28.81 -19.91
N ASN A 83 24.68 -28.51 -21.19
CA ASN A 83 25.99 -28.20 -21.76
C ASN A 83 26.43 -26.73 -21.59
N GLY A 84 25.70 -25.92 -20.82
CA GLY A 84 26.02 -24.51 -20.56
C GLY A 84 25.61 -23.53 -21.65
N THR A 85 25.04 -23.99 -22.77
CA THR A 85 24.55 -23.07 -23.82
C THR A 85 23.16 -22.55 -23.49
N ILE A 86 22.82 -21.33 -23.95
CA ILE A 86 21.51 -20.73 -23.75
C ILE A 86 20.46 -21.54 -24.52
N ALA A 87 19.47 -22.07 -23.78
CA ALA A 87 18.35 -22.80 -24.37
C ALA A 87 17.25 -21.85 -24.83
N ARG A 88 16.92 -20.84 -24.01
CA ARG A 88 15.87 -19.86 -24.28
C ARG A 88 16.04 -18.60 -23.42
N ASN A 89 15.65 -17.45 -23.97
CA ASN A 89 15.47 -16.21 -23.24
C ASN A 89 13.99 -16.00 -22.96
N TYR A 90 13.67 -15.58 -21.73
CA TYR A 90 12.33 -15.18 -21.31
C TYR A 90 12.36 -13.69 -20.94
N VAL A 91 11.55 -12.91 -21.62
CA VAL A 91 11.35 -11.51 -21.29
C VAL A 91 10.29 -11.41 -20.21
N THR A 92 10.57 -10.67 -19.15
CA THR A 92 9.60 -10.38 -18.09
C THR A 92 9.52 -8.87 -17.86
N ASN A 93 8.32 -8.34 -17.82
CA ASN A 93 8.05 -6.94 -17.49
C ASN A 93 7.48 -6.88 -16.07
N ARG A 94 8.04 -5.99 -15.26
CA ARG A 94 7.58 -5.75 -13.90
C ARG A 94 7.26 -4.28 -13.73
N TYR A 95 6.01 -3.99 -13.40
CA TYR A 95 5.58 -2.62 -13.16
C TYR A 95 5.67 -2.30 -11.68
N TYR A 96 6.10 -1.08 -11.37
CA TYR A 96 6.21 -0.53 -10.03
C TYR A 96 5.56 0.86 -9.97
N LEU A 97 5.14 1.23 -8.79
CA LEU A 97 4.75 2.58 -8.43
C LEU A 97 5.96 3.29 -7.85
N GLU A 98 6.38 4.40 -8.47
CA GLU A 98 7.50 5.23 -8.04
C GLU A 98 6.99 6.41 -7.23
N ASP A 99 7.66 6.71 -6.12
CA ASP A 99 7.43 7.87 -5.26
C ASP A 99 6.00 8.05 -4.74
N GLY A 100 5.17 7.01 -4.80
CA GLY A 100 3.82 7.06 -4.23
C GLY A 100 3.84 7.12 -2.70
N ILE A 101 2.93 7.90 -2.11
CA ILE A 101 2.69 7.91 -0.67
C ILE A 101 1.22 7.60 -0.42
N PHE A 102 0.99 6.53 0.32
CA PHE A 102 -0.34 6.03 0.66
C PHE A 102 -0.47 5.91 2.16
N ILE A 103 -1.62 6.33 2.67
CA ILE A 103 -1.98 6.11 4.07
C ILE A 103 -3.07 5.05 4.12
N VAL A 104 -2.78 3.96 4.78
CA VAL A 104 -3.71 2.85 4.97
C VAL A 104 -4.28 2.92 6.37
N ALA A 105 -5.59 2.88 6.49
CA ALA A 105 -6.32 2.74 7.75
C ALA A 105 -6.87 1.32 7.84
N ILE A 106 -6.62 0.68 8.98
CA ILE A 106 -7.06 -0.66 9.31
C ILE A 106 -7.87 -0.59 10.59
N GLY A 107 -9.19 -0.80 10.47
CA GLY A 107 -10.09 -0.90 11.60
C GLY A 107 -10.51 -2.34 11.86
N ALA A 108 -10.76 -2.69 13.10
CA ALA A 108 -11.37 -3.93 13.53
C ALA A 108 -11.81 -3.83 15.00
N ARG A 109 -12.24 -4.95 15.58
CA ARG A 109 -12.43 -5.06 17.04
C ARG A 109 -11.13 -4.79 17.76
N ASP A 110 -11.20 -4.17 18.94
CA ASP A 110 -10.04 -3.64 19.66
C ASP A 110 -8.99 -4.73 19.95
N GLU A 111 -9.42 -5.94 20.34
CA GLU A 111 -8.50 -7.04 20.64
C GLU A 111 -7.67 -7.45 19.39
N LEU A 112 -8.31 -7.49 18.23
CA LEU A 112 -7.62 -7.82 16.97
C LEU A 112 -6.65 -6.70 16.57
N ILE A 113 -7.07 -5.44 16.73
CA ILE A 113 -6.21 -4.29 16.43
C ILE A 113 -4.97 -4.25 17.32
N ASP A 114 -5.13 -4.52 18.62
CA ASP A 114 -4.00 -4.55 19.55
C ASP A 114 -3.02 -5.69 19.17
N GLU A 115 -3.52 -6.89 18.85
CA GLU A 115 -2.69 -8.01 18.34
C GLU A 115 -1.94 -7.64 17.06
N LEU A 116 -2.63 -7.04 16.09
CA LEU A 116 -2.05 -6.62 14.81
C LEU A 116 -1.00 -5.52 14.99
N TYR A 117 -1.26 -4.56 15.88
CA TYR A 117 -0.34 -3.47 16.18
C TYR A 117 0.95 -3.97 16.82
N GLU A 118 0.86 -4.89 17.77
CA GLU A 118 2.04 -5.53 18.37
C GLU A 118 2.82 -6.35 17.34
N ALA A 119 2.12 -7.13 16.50
CA ALA A 119 2.74 -7.92 15.45
C ALA A 119 3.44 -7.05 14.39
N LEU A 120 2.89 -5.88 14.03
CA LEU A 120 3.51 -4.94 13.10
C LEU A 120 4.78 -4.30 13.68
N ASN A 121 4.81 -4.02 14.99
CA ASN A 121 5.99 -3.49 15.68
C ASN A 121 7.11 -4.54 15.83
N ARG A 122 6.76 -5.82 15.87
CA ARG A 122 7.72 -6.95 16.01
C ARG A 122 7.37 -8.07 15.04
N PRO A 123 7.50 -7.83 13.72
CA PRO A 123 7.02 -8.76 12.72
C PRO A 123 7.81 -10.07 12.73
N TYR A 124 7.10 -11.19 12.73
CA TYR A 124 7.72 -12.53 12.67
C TYR A 124 8.45 -12.76 11.35
N PHE A 125 7.82 -12.40 10.22
CA PHE A 125 8.46 -12.38 8.91
C PHE A 125 8.66 -10.95 8.46
N GLN A 126 9.74 -10.70 7.73
CA GLN A 126 10.00 -9.39 7.12
C GLN A 126 8.83 -8.99 6.20
N ILE A 127 8.26 -7.83 6.46
CA ILE A 127 7.20 -7.23 5.65
C ILE A 127 7.78 -6.48 4.45
N PHE A 128 6.98 -6.37 3.38
CA PHE A 128 7.37 -5.66 2.17
C PHE A 128 6.14 -5.13 1.42
N MET A 129 6.31 -4.04 0.67
CA MET A 129 5.24 -3.38 -0.08
C MET A 129 5.02 -4.08 -1.44
N GLY A 130 4.39 -5.28 -1.37
CA GLY A 130 4.03 -6.13 -2.49
C GLY A 130 5.14 -7.00 -3.04
N ARG A 131 6.38 -6.53 -3.09
CA ARG A 131 7.56 -7.32 -3.51
C ARG A 131 8.68 -7.23 -2.49
N ARG A 132 9.47 -8.30 -2.35
CA ARG A 132 10.60 -8.36 -1.40
C ARG A 132 11.63 -7.25 -1.57
N SER A 133 11.76 -6.71 -2.80
CA SER A 133 12.65 -5.59 -3.11
C SER A 133 12.13 -4.23 -2.66
N CYS A 134 10.91 -4.17 -2.12
CA CYS A 134 10.25 -2.94 -1.70
C CYS A 134 10.00 -2.98 -0.18
N PRO A 135 11.00 -2.74 0.67
CA PRO A 135 10.80 -2.71 2.12
C PRO A 135 9.96 -1.51 2.53
N PRO A 136 9.21 -1.59 3.63
CA PRO A 136 8.50 -0.43 4.17
C PRO A 136 9.49 0.62 4.70
N PRO A 137 9.08 1.90 4.80
CA PRO A 137 9.90 2.96 5.39
C PRO A 137 10.02 2.79 6.91
N ALA A 138 10.94 3.53 7.53
CA ALA A 138 11.13 3.51 8.97
C ALA A 138 9.89 4.03 9.75
N ASP A 139 9.17 4.98 9.16
CA ASP A 139 7.92 5.57 9.65
C ASP A 139 6.66 4.84 9.12
N PHE A 140 6.77 3.52 8.91
CA PHE A 140 5.70 2.70 8.37
C PHE A 140 4.45 2.70 9.25
N ILE A 141 4.60 2.57 10.58
CA ILE A 141 3.50 2.66 11.52
C ILE A 141 3.42 4.12 11.97
N LEU A 142 2.34 4.82 11.58
CA LEU A 142 2.16 6.22 11.96
C LEU A 142 1.55 6.35 13.35
N ASN A 143 0.41 5.70 13.56
CA ASN A 143 -0.36 5.87 14.80
C ASN A 143 -1.37 4.75 15.01
N LEU A 144 -1.81 4.61 16.26
CA LEU A 144 -2.98 3.87 16.67
C LEU A 144 -3.95 4.86 17.30
N VAL A 145 -5.14 4.99 16.73
CA VAL A 145 -6.15 5.99 17.14
C VAL A 145 -7.47 5.33 17.50
N GLU A 146 -8.25 5.98 18.37
CA GLU A 146 -9.59 5.52 18.77
C GLU A 146 -10.68 6.17 17.91
N GLU A 147 -10.56 5.99 16.60
CA GLU A 147 -11.45 6.57 15.59
C GLU A 147 -11.81 5.50 14.55
N GLU A 148 -12.89 5.73 13.80
CA GLU A 148 -13.24 4.94 12.63
C GLU A 148 -12.23 5.18 11.48
N PRO A 149 -11.96 4.20 10.59
CA PRO A 149 -10.91 4.29 9.57
C PRO A 149 -11.01 5.54 8.68
N ILE A 150 -12.22 5.92 8.28
CA ILE A 150 -12.43 7.08 7.40
C ILE A 150 -12.17 8.39 8.12
N GLU A 151 -12.63 8.52 9.37
CA GLU A 151 -12.40 9.70 10.18
C GLU A 151 -10.92 9.84 10.54
N ALA A 152 -10.25 8.73 10.89
CA ALA A 152 -8.82 8.71 11.13
C ALA A 152 -8.03 9.18 9.89
N LEU A 153 -8.44 8.80 8.67
CA LEU A 153 -7.82 9.28 7.43
C LEU A 153 -8.11 10.77 7.19
N LYS A 154 -9.31 11.26 7.51
CA LYS A 154 -9.65 12.68 7.33
C LYS A 154 -8.91 13.59 8.32
N ASN A 155 -8.77 13.14 9.57
CA ASN A 155 -8.13 13.90 10.65
C ASN A 155 -6.60 13.93 10.54
N LEU A 156 -6.00 12.91 9.88
CA LEU A 156 -4.56 12.88 9.69
C LEU A 156 -4.12 13.94 8.67
N SER A 157 -3.15 14.76 9.07
CA SER A 157 -2.51 15.74 8.19
C SER A 157 -1.97 15.11 6.91
N TRP A 158 -1.86 15.90 5.86
CA TRP A 158 -1.33 15.46 4.57
C TRP A 158 0.13 14.98 4.66
N GLN A 159 0.39 13.74 4.28
CA GLN A 159 1.68 13.06 4.45
C GLN A 159 2.56 13.08 3.18
N ALA A 160 2.18 13.81 2.14
CA ALA A 160 3.01 13.93 0.94
C ALA A 160 4.38 14.55 1.24
N SER A 161 5.36 14.29 0.38
CA SER A 161 6.69 14.87 0.50
C SER A 161 6.66 16.40 0.39
N SER A 162 7.58 17.09 1.07
CA SER A 162 7.68 18.55 1.02
C SER A 162 7.86 19.08 -0.41
N TYR A 163 8.55 18.32 -1.26
CA TYR A 163 8.71 18.64 -2.68
C TYR A 163 7.37 18.60 -3.42
N PHE A 164 6.58 17.54 -3.21
CA PHE A 164 5.28 17.38 -3.84
C PHE A 164 4.29 18.47 -3.38
N LYS A 165 4.25 18.75 -2.09
CA LYS A 165 3.40 19.78 -1.49
C LYS A 165 3.70 21.17 -2.07
N ARG A 166 4.98 21.56 -2.19
CA ARG A 166 5.38 22.85 -2.79
C ARG A 166 4.88 23.02 -4.22
N ARG A 167 4.78 21.93 -4.99
CA ARG A 167 4.30 21.96 -6.39
C ARG A 167 2.79 21.85 -6.52
N ASN A 168 2.12 21.31 -5.50
CA ASN A 168 0.68 21.05 -5.51
C ASN A 168 0.00 21.72 -4.32
N LYS A 169 -0.13 23.04 -4.38
CA LYS A 169 -0.77 23.82 -3.28
C LYS A 169 -2.20 23.39 -2.98
N PHE A 170 -2.90 22.83 -3.97
CA PHE A 170 -4.21 22.23 -3.86
C PHE A 170 -4.12 20.80 -4.34
N TYR A 171 -4.52 19.87 -3.51
CA TYR A 171 -4.46 18.47 -3.85
C TYR A 171 -5.70 17.73 -3.37
N LYS A 172 -6.39 17.08 -4.29
CA LYS A 172 -7.51 16.21 -4.00
C LYS A 172 -6.99 14.78 -3.81
N ALA A 173 -6.90 14.35 -2.56
CA ALA A 173 -6.51 13.00 -2.20
C ALA A 173 -7.70 12.05 -2.31
N ASN A 174 -7.62 11.07 -3.19
CA ASN A 174 -8.65 10.03 -3.30
C ASN A 174 -8.52 9.06 -2.13
N ILE A 175 -9.66 8.61 -1.61
CA ILE A 175 -9.78 7.57 -0.59
C ILE A 175 -10.54 6.41 -1.22
N TYR A 176 -9.93 5.22 -1.20
CA TYR A 176 -10.55 3.96 -1.60
C TYR A 176 -10.79 3.12 -0.36
N ALA A 177 -12.02 2.70 -0.12
CA ALA A 177 -12.40 2.01 1.09
C ALA A 177 -13.33 0.83 0.82
N ASP A 178 -13.46 -0.09 1.78
CA ASP A 178 -14.52 -1.09 1.76
C ASP A 178 -15.86 -0.39 1.60
N TYR A 179 -16.74 -0.97 0.78
CA TYR A 179 -18.02 -0.33 0.37
C TYR A 179 -18.90 0.09 1.55
N ASP A 180 -18.81 -0.67 2.64
CA ASP A 180 -19.66 -0.42 3.82
C ASP A 180 -19.16 0.78 4.66
N LEU A 181 -17.95 1.29 4.40
CA LEU A 181 -17.34 2.41 5.12
C LEU A 181 -17.63 3.77 4.47
N VAL A 182 -17.95 3.80 3.19
CA VAL A 182 -18.16 5.06 2.42
C VAL A 182 -19.29 4.89 1.46
N GLU A 183 -20.27 5.82 1.51
CA GLU A 183 -21.31 5.90 0.51
C GLU A 183 -20.74 6.29 -0.86
N GLY A 184 -21.10 5.56 -1.90
CA GLY A 184 -20.62 5.86 -3.24
C GLY A 184 -20.90 4.76 -4.25
N ARG A 185 -20.25 4.86 -5.40
CA ARG A 185 -20.35 3.86 -6.47
C ARG A 185 -19.63 2.58 -6.05
N LYS A 186 -20.34 1.47 -6.15
CA LYS A 186 -19.81 0.12 -5.91
C LYS A 186 -18.84 -0.29 -7.02
N ILE A 187 -17.57 -0.47 -6.67
CA ILE A 187 -16.51 -0.92 -7.59
C ILE A 187 -16.11 -2.34 -7.20
N ARG A 188 -16.13 -3.25 -8.16
CA ARG A 188 -15.76 -4.64 -7.93
C ARG A 188 -14.23 -4.79 -7.96
N LYS A 189 -13.65 -5.39 -6.91
CA LYS A 189 -12.24 -5.79 -6.82
C LYS A 189 -12.12 -7.30 -6.55
N ASN A 190 -11.06 -7.91 -7.05
CA ASN A 190 -10.78 -9.32 -6.84
C ASN A 190 -9.55 -9.45 -5.92
N ASP A 191 -9.68 -8.97 -4.69
CA ASP A 191 -8.59 -8.88 -3.73
C ASP A 191 -8.96 -9.30 -2.29
N ARG A 192 -10.10 -9.97 -2.09
CA ARG A 192 -10.41 -10.66 -0.84
C ARG A 192 -9.66 -11.99 -0.83
N VAL A 193 -8.78 -12.18 0.13
CA VAL A 193 -7.91 -13.36 0.20
C VAL A 193 -8.69 -14.59 0.66
N ILE A 194 -8.61 -15.69 -0.12
CA ILE A 194 -9.00 -17.03 0.33
C ILE A 194 -7.73 -17.82 0.67
N SER A 195 -6.73 -17.81 -0.21
CA SER A 195 -5.48 -18.53 0.01
C SER A 195 -4.30 -17.88 -0.72
N PHE A 196 -3.16 -17.76 -0.03
CA PHE A 196 -1.89 -17.40 -0.63
C PHE A 196 -1.03 -18.62 -1.02
N SER A 197 -1.53 -19.84 -0.83
CA SER A 197 -0.81 -21.05 -1.15
C SER A 197 -0.30 -21.04 -2.59
N GLN A 198 0.94 -21.46 -2.81
CA GLN A 198 1.49 -21.56 -4.18
C GLN A 198 0.77 -22.57 -5.05
N LYS A 199 0.21 -23.62 -4.42
CA LYS A 199 -0.53 -24.69 -5.12
C LYS A 199 -1.96 -24.27 -5.46
N ARG A 200 -2.57 -23.41 -4.63
CA ARG A 200 -3.96 -22.97 -4.77
C ARG A 200 -4.06 -21.51 -4.30
N ARG A 201 -3.53 -20.60 -5.11
CA ARG A 201 -3.68 -19.18 -4.86
C ARG A 201 -5.08 -18.72 -5.31
N GLU A 202 -5.86 -18.23 -4.36
CA GLU A 202 -7.27 -17.94 -4.60
C GLU A 202 -7.69 -16.63 -3.92
N PHE A 203 -8.47 -15.84 -4.67
CA PHE A 203 -9.06 -14.61 -4.21
C PHE A 203 -10.54 -14.58 -4.57
N SER A 204 -11.34 -13.93 -3.75
CA SER A 204 -12.75 -13.67 -4.03
C SER A 204 -13.00 -12.18 -4.24
N ILE A 205 -14.23 -11.88 -4.57
CA ILE A 205 -14.69 -10.53 -4.85
C ILE A 205 -14.91 -9.77 -3.54
N ARG A 206 -14.46 -8.53 -3.53
CA ARG A 206 -14.79 -7.48 -2.58
C ARG A 206 -15.40 -6.30 -3.34
N PHE A 207 -16.16 -5.48 -2.67
CA PHE A 207 -16.61 -4.20 -3.21
C PHE A 207 -15.94 -3.06 -2.46
N GLU A 208 -15.54 -2.04 -3.20
CA GLU A 208 -15.01 -0.80 -2.65
C GLU A 208 -15.80 0.40 -3.16
N SER A 209 -15.71 1.51 -2.44
CA SER A 209 -16.19 2.82 -2.85
C SER A 209 -15.07 3.83 -2.83
N GLU A 210 -15.25 4.91 -3.59
CA GLU A 210 -14.31 6.01 -3.68
C GLU A 210 -14.88 7.26 -3.01
N SER A 211 -14.05 7.93 -2.25
CA SER A 211 -14.29 9.25 -1.67
C SER A 211 -13.05 10.12 -1.86
N SER A 212 -13.04 11.33 -1.35
CA SER A 212 -11.88 12.22 -1.44
C SER A 212 -11.85 13.25 -0.33
N ILE A 213 -10.65 13.74 -0.06
CA ILE A 213 -10.40 14.89 0.81
C ILE A 213 -9.54 15.91 0.07
N ASP A 214 -9.83 17.19 0.28
CA ASP A 214 -9.06 18.29 -0.31
C ASP A 214 -8.05 18.80 0.69
N PHE A 215 -6.78 18.82 0.28
CA PHE A 215 -5.70 19.46 1.03
C PHE A 215 -5.33 20.79 0.40
N ARG A 216 -5.13 21.78 1.27
CA ARG A 216 -4.62 23.10 0.90
C ARG A 216 -3.42 23.41 1.77
N GLU A 217 -2.31 23.71 1.17
CA GLU A 217 -1.11 24.09 1.88
C GLU A 217 -0.74 25.54 1.53
N GLU A 218 -0.78 26.43 2.53
CA GLU A 218 -0.28 27.78 2.41
C GLU A 218 1.20 27.77 2.76
N TYR A 219 2.04 27.84 1.75
CA TYR A 219 3.49 27.91 1.93
C TYR A 219 3.86 29.38 2.21
N GLN A 220 4.06 29.74 3.47
CA GLN A 220 4.73 30.97 3.84
C GLN A 220 6.25 30.72 3.76
N THR A 221 6.92 31.25 2.75
CA THR A 221 8.38 31.26 2.75
C THR A 221 8.81 32.43 3.59
N SER A 222 9.55 32.19 4.67
CA SER A 222 10.26 33.22 5.43
C SER A 222 11.58 33.63 4.75
N HIS A 223 11.88 33.05 3.58
CA HIS A 223 13.11 33.34 2.85
C HIS A 223 12.97 34.70 2.15
N ASP A 224 13.72 35.68 2.63
CA ASP A 224 13.95 36.99 1.95
C ASP A 224 15.11 36.80 0.96
N PRO A 225 14.86 36.82 -0.38
CA PRO A 225 15.92 36.65 -1.37
C PRO A 225 17.02 37.76 -1.28
N PHE A 226 16.73 38.85 -0.57
CA PHE A 226 17.60 39.98 -0.42
C PHE A 226 18.27 40.08 0.97
N GLU A 227 18.03 39.09 1.84
CA GLU A 227 18.62 39.09 3.19
C GLU A 227 20.15 39.06 3.16
N GLY A 228 20.76 38.44 2.15
CA GLY A 228 22.21 38.40 1.95
C GLY A 228 22.81 39.68 1.30
N ILE A 229 21.99 40.69 0.98
CA ILE A 229 22.43 41.96 0.36
C ILE A 229 22.35 43.11 1.37
N LYS A 230 21.84 42.87 2.57
CA LYS A 230 21.83 43.87 3.66
C LYS A 230 23.21 43.89 4.34
N GLU A 231 24.17 44.54 3.74
CA GLU A 231 25.37 45.11 4.39
C GLU A 231 25.23 46.62 4.51
#